data_ee91f87da3e49cffcae88a239289c4e1
#
_entry.id   ee91f87da3e49cffcae88a239289c4e1
#
_cell.length_a   1.000
_cell.length_b   1.000
_cell.length_c   1.000
_cell.angle_alpha   90.00
_cell.angle_beta   90.00
_cell.angle_gamma   90.00
#
_symmetry.space_group_name_H-M   'P 1'
#
loop_
_entity.id
_entity.type
_entity.pdbx_description
1 polymer ?
#
loop_
_entity_poly.entity_id
_entity_poly.type
_entity_poly.pdbx_seq_one_letter_code
_entity_poly.pdbx_strand_id
1 'polypeptide(L)'
;MLGVGFDNLTREQTVNACMKLIEKHASSYMVTPNPEIVMASWDNEALKTAAENADLVISDGIGVVKAAKILGTPLKERLPGIEICEAVIERLSDIGGSVFLLGAKPGVAEKAAENLKKKYPGLVVCGTQDGYFKDSEPIIEAINAAKPDFLMVCLGAPKQELWMYDNASRLDVGLMGGLGGSLDVFAGVTDRAPKIWQRLGLEWLHRCIKEPWRFKRIARLPLFMTKAVETRIKRTFNGHKR
;
A
#
# COMPACT_ATOMS: atom_id res chain seq x y z
N MET A 1 -10.83 7.18 9.61
CA MET A 1 -10.97 6.23 10.74
C MET A 1 -9.76 6.39 11.65
N LEU A 2 -9.97 6.73 12.92
CA LEU A 2 -8.88 6.92 13.91
C LEU A 2 -7.72 7.83 13.42
N GLY A 3 -8.04 8.90 12.72
CA GLY A 3 -7.08 9.86 12.17
C GLY A 3 -6.74 9.66 10.68
N VAL A 4 -7.11 8.54 10.06
CA VAL A 4 -6.88 8.30 8.63
C VAL A 4 -8.21 8.16 7.88
N GLY A 5 -8.37 8.85 6.74
CA GLY A 5 -9.45 8.62 5.78
C GLY A 5 -9.24 7.30 5.04
N PHE A 6 -10.32 6.65 4.62
CA PHE A 6 -10.25 5.45 3.76
C PHE A 6 -11.31 5.57 2.68
N ASP A 7 -10.93 5.29 1.46
CA ASP A 7 -11.85 5.18 0.34
C ASP A 7 -12.66 3.89 0.45
N ASN A 8 -13.98 4.03 0.54
CA ASN A 8 -14.88 2.89 0.72
C ASN A 8 -15.28 2.30 -0.63
N LEU A 9 -14.33 1.63 -1.27
CA LEU A 9 -14.43 1.06 -2.62
C LEU A 9 -14.45 -0.47 -2.59
N THR A 10 -15.00 -1.09 -3.63
CA THR A 10 -14.79 -2.51 -3.94
C THR A 10 -13.45 -2.70 -4.65
N ARG A 11 -12.99 -3.95 -4.80
CA ARG A 11 -11.77 -4.27 -5.55
C ARG A 11 -11.83 -3.71 -6.98
N GLU A 12 -12.94 -3.94 -7.68
CA GLU A 12 -13.12 -3.44 -9.04
C GLU A 12 -13.12 -1.90 -9.11
N GLN A 13 -13.84 -1.24 -8.20
CA GLN A 13 -13.85 0.22 -8.10
C GLN A 13 -12.45 0.79 -7.82
N THR A 14 -11.67 0.11 -6.98
CA THR A 14 -10.30 0.51 -6.65
C THR A 14 -9.38 0.40 -7.87
N VAL A 15 -9.41 -0.74 -8.58
CA VAL A 15 -8.61 -0.91 -9.80
C VAL A 15 -8.97 0.12 -10.85
N ASN A 16 -10.27 0.38 -11.06
CA ASN A 16 -10.73 1.40 -11.99
C ASN A 16 -10.29 2.82 -11.57
N ALA A 17 -10.26 3.12 -10.27
CA ALA A 17 -9.72 4.38 -9.75
C ALA A 17 -8.21 4.49 -10.02
N CYS A 18 -7.43 3.44 -9.76
CA CYS A 18 -6.00 3.39 -10.09
C CYS A 18 -5.75 3.66 -11.58
N MET A 19 -6.48 2.98 -12.47
CA MET A 19 -6.32 3.16 -13.92
C MET A 19 -6.64 4.59 -14.37
N LYS A 20 -7.66 5.23 -13.78
CA LYS A 20 -7.97 6.64 -14.05
C LYS A 20 -6.87 7.60 -13.57
N LEU A 21 -6.25 7.33 -12.42
CA LEU A 21 -5.12 8.12 -11.93
C LEU A 21 -3.89 7.93 -12.82
N ILE A 22 -3.64 6.71 -13.29
CA ILE A 22 -2.59 6.41 -14.26
C ILE A 22 -2.82 7.19 -15.55
N GLU A 23 -4.02 7.12 -16.13
CA GLU A 23 -4.38 7.82 -17.37
C GLU A 23 -4.24 9.35 -17.23
N LYS A 24 -4.58 9.91 -16.07
CA LYS A 24 -4.43 11.35 -15.78
C LYS A 24 -2.97 11.79 -15.75
N HIS A 25 -2.05 10.89 -15.44
CA HIS A 25 -0.60 11.09 -15.38
C HIS A 25 -0.18 12.34 -14.58
N ALA A 26 -0.69 12.48 -13.37
CA ALA A 26 -0.50 13.65 -12.51
C ALA A 26 0.30 13.34 -11.23
N SER A 27 1.17 12.32 -11.29
CA SER A 27 2.01 11.88 -10.16
C SER A 27 1.22 11.61 -8.88
N SER A 28 0.01 11.07 -9.04
CA SER A 28 -0.85 10.68 -7.94
C SER A 28 -0.23 9.56 -7.11
N TYR A 29 -0.63 9.42 -5.85
CA TYR A 29 -0.17 8.29 -5.05
C TYR A 29 -1.26 7.61 -4.24
N MET A 30 -1.11 6.30 -4.11
CA MET A 30 -1.96 5.40 -3.34
C MET A 30 -1.20 4.90 -2.10
N VAL A 31 -1.85 4.97 -0.95
CA VAL A 31 -1.37 4.35 0.29
C VAL A 31 -2.27 3.19 0.71
N THR A 32 -1.68 2.22 1.39
CA THR A 32 -2.35 0.98 1.82
C THR A 32 -2.27 0.79 3.33
N PRO A 33 -2.86 1.72 4.17
CA PRO A 33 -2.69 1.66 5.60
C PRO A 33 -3.34 0.43 6.20
N ASN A 34 -2.54 -0.29 6.98
CA ASN A 34 -2.99 -1.32 7.91
C ASN A 34 -3.09 -0.74 9.35
N PRO A 35 -3.52 -1.48 10.37
CA PRO A 35 -3.60 -0.98 11.75
C PRO A 35 -2.29 -0.41 12.27
N GLU A 36 -1.16 -0.95 11.84
CA GLU A 36 0.17 -0.51 12.26
C GLU A 36 0.50 0.89 11.75
N ILE A 37 0.21 1.14 10.46
CA ILE A 37 0.41 2.46 9.83
C ILE A 37 -0.54 3.50 10.46
N VAL A 38 -1.81 3.14 10.70
CA VAL A 38 -2.76 4.03 11.38
C VAL A 38 -2.29 4.38 12.80
N MET A 39 -1.77 3.41 13.56
CA MET A 39 -1.23 3.69 14.90
C MET A 39 0.06 4.53 14.84
N ALA A 40 0.91 4.29 13.85
CA ALA A 40 2.13 5.07 13.66
C ALA A 40 1.82 6.54 13.33
N SER A 41 0.72 6.82 12.62
CA SER A 41 0.29 8.19 12.30
C SER A 41 -0.22 8.97 13.53
N TRP A 42 -0.51 8.33 14.66
CA TRP A 42 -0.88 9.03 15.89
C TRP A 42 0.28 9.81 16.50
N ASP A 43 1.49 9.29 16.36
CA ASP A 43 2.70 9.83 16.94
C ASP A 43 3.63 10.47 15.88
N ASN A 44 3.21 10.45 14.59
CA ASN A 44 3.99 10.96 13.46
C ASN A 44 3.08 11.80 12.54
N GLU A 45 3.12 13.13 12.73
CA GLU A 45 2.30 14.07 11.97
C GLU A 45 2.67 14.08 10.48
N ALA A 46 3.94 13.88 10.11
CA ALA A 46 4.36 13.79 8.72
C ALA A 46 3.72 12.58 8.02
N LEU A 47 3.68 11.42 8.69
CA LEU A 47 3.02 10.23 8.16
C LEU A 47 1.50 10.43 8.02
N LYS A 48 0.89 11.10 9.00
CA LYS A 48 -0.53 11.44 8.96
C LYS A 48 -0.83 12.36 7.77
N THR A 49 -0.04 13.42 7.59
CA THR A 49 -0.13 14.34 6.46
C THR A 49 0.03 13.62 5.13
N ALA A 50 1.02 12.73 5.01
CA ALA A 50 1.21 11.92 3.81
C ALA A 50 0.01 11.02 3.51
N ALA A 51 -0.63 10.43 4.54
CA ALA A 51 -1.82 9.61 4.34
C ALA A 51 -3.07 10.44 4.00
N GLU A 52 -3.21 11.65 4.55
CA GLU A 52 -4.35 12.55 4.30
C GLU A 52 -4.30 13.21 2.91
N ASN A 53 -3.11 13.37 2.34
CA ASN A 53 -2.91 13.95 0.99
C ASN A 53 -2.83 12.89 -0.12
N ALA A 54 -2.97 11.61 0.20
CA ALA A 54 -2.99 10.55 -0.81
C ALA A 54 -4.25 10.64 -1.68
N ASP A 55 -4.10 10.45 -2.99
CA ASP A 55 -5.20 10.43 -3.96
C ASP A 55 -6.10 9.21 -3.78
N LEU A 56 -5.55 8.13 -3.20
CA LEU A 56 -6.28 6.90 -2.90
C LEU A 56 -5.76 6.24 -1.63
N VAL A 57 -6.65 5.97 -0.68
CA VAL A 57 -6.33 5.34 0.61
C VAL A 57 -7.12 4.05 0.76
N ILE A 58 -6.50 2.91 0.49
CA ILE A 58 -7.19 1.61 0.49
C ILE A 58 -6.98 0.83 1.79
N SER A 59 -7.98 0.05 2.17
CA SER A 59 -8.00 -0.70 3.43
C SER A 59 -7.22 -2.01 3.33
N ASP A 60 -5.91 -1.99 3.63
CA ASP A 60 -5.12 -3.21 3.76
C ASP A 60 -5.20 -3.77 5.18
N GLY A 61 -5.50 -5.02 5.26
CA GLY A 61 -5.58 -5.77 6.52
C GLY A 61 -6.96 -5.83 7.18
N ILE A 62 -7.25 -7.01 7.72
CA ILE A 62 -8.54 -7.33 8.34
C ILE A 62 -8.83 -6.47 9.59
N GLY A 63 -7.77 -6.01 10.28
CA GLY A 63 -7.89 -5.17 11.47
C GLY A 63 -8.56 -3.84 11.18
N VAL A 64 -8.25 -3.20 10.04
CA VAL A 64 -8.86 -1.94 9.58
C VAL A 64 -10.35 -2.17 9.30
N VAL A 65 -10.69 -3.24 8.58
CA VAL A 65 -12.09 -3.56 8.26
C VAL A 65 -12.92 -3.84 9.53
N LYS A 66 -12.36 -4.58 10.50
CA LYS A 66 -13.02 -4.83 11.80
C LYS A 66 -13.23 -3.54 12.60
N ALA A 67 -12.21 -2.67 12.66
CA ALA A 67 -12.32 -1.39 13.36
C ALA A 67 -13.36 -0.46 12.70
N ALA A 68 -13.42 -0.41 11.38
CA ALA A 68 -14.44 0.34 10.64
C ALA A 68 -15.86 -0.12 10.99
N LYS A 69 -16.07 -1.44 11.11
CA LYS A 69 -17.36 -2.01 11.55
C LYS A 69 -17.70 -1.59 12.98
N ILE A 70 -16.75 -1.63 13.91
CA ILE A 70 -16.94 -1.17 15.30
C ILE A 70 -17.31 0.32 15.33
N LEU A 71 -16.64 1.14 14.53
CA LEU A 71 -16.89 2.58 14.44
C LEU A 71 -18.25 2.95 13.81
N GLY A 72 -18.96 1.97 13.22
CA GLY A 72 -20.25 2.16 12.54
C GLY A 72 -20.13 2.77 11.14
N THR A 73 -18.94 2.70 10.55
CA THR A 73 -18.63 3.12 9.18
C THR A 73 -17.98 1.94 8.43
N PRO A 74 -18.73 0.85 8.17
CA PRO A 74 -18.16 -0.37 7.60
C PRO A 74 -17.57 -0.12 6.22
N LEU A 75 -16.41 -0.70 5.98
CA LEU A 75 -15.78 -0.76 4.65
C LEU A 75 -16.36 -1.93 3.86
N LYS A 76 -16.52 -1.73 2.55
CA LYS A 76 -17.11 -2.73 1.64
C LYS A 76 -16.30 -4.00 1.58
N GLU A 77 -14.96 -3.85 1.45
CA GLU A 77 -14.04 -4.97 1.25
C GLU A 77 -12.71 -4.73 1.96
N ARG A 78 -11.99 -5.82 2.22
CA ARG A 78 -10.57 -5.79 2.50
C ARG A 78 -9.84 -5.72 1.15
N LEU A 79 -8.96 -4.75 0.99
CA LEU A 79 -8.23 -4.49 -0.25
C LEU A 79 -6.71 -4.66 -0.01
N PRO A 80 -6.17 -5.90 -0.04
CA PRO A 80 -4.74 -6.12 0.11
C PRO A 80 -3.98 -5.40 -1.00
N GLY A 81 -3.00 -4.55 -0.64
CA GLY A 81 -2.24 -3.76 -1.60
C GLY A 81 -1.62 -4.58 -2.73
N ILE A 82 -1.11 -5.77 -2.41
CA ILE A 82 -0.54 -6.68 -3.42
C ILE A 82 -1.58 -7.19 -4.43
N GLU A 83 -2.84 -7.42 -4.02
CA GLU A 83 -3.90 -7.88 -4.93
C GLU A 83 -4.41 -6.76 -5.84
N ILE A 84 -4.47 -5.54 -5.32
CA ILE A 84 -4.79 -4.36 -6.14
C ILE A 84 -3.66 -4.08 -7.13
N CYS A 85 -2.41 -4.11 -6.66
CA CYS A 85 -1.23 -3.97 -7.51
C CYS A 85 -1.22 -5.00 -8.65
N GLU A 86 -1.45 -6.28 -8.33
CA GLU A 86 -1.48 -7.35 -9.33
C GLU A 86 -2.56 -7.12 -10.39
N ALA A 87 -3.76 -6.67 -9.98
CA ALA A 87 -4.84 -6.36 -10.89
C ALA A 87 -4.57 -5.11 -11.76
N VAL A 88 -3.86 -4.11 -11.22
CA VAL A 88 -3.40 -2.94 -11.99
C VAL A 88 -2.35 -3.37 -13.02
N ILE A 89 -1.38 -4.20 -12.63
CA ILE A 89 -0.35 -4.75 -13.55
C ILE A 89 -0.99 -5.56 -14.67
N GLU A 90 -2.00 -6.39 -14.38
CA GLU A 90 -2.75 -7.14 -15.38
C GLU A 90 -3.39 -6.21 -16.42
N ARG A 91 -4.10 -5.16 -15.97
CA ARG A 91 -4.68 -4.14 -16.86
C ARG A 91 -3.64 -3.38 -17.67
N LEU A 92 -2.50 -3.03 -17.06
CA LEU A 92 -1.39 -2.39 -17.78
C LEU A 92 -0.81 -3.32 -18.85
N SER A 93 -0.67 -4.62 -18.55
CA SER A 93 -0.23 -5.60 -19.54
C SER A 93 -1.13 -5.68 -20.76
N ASP A 94 -2.47 -5.57 -20.56
CA ASP A 94 -3.43 -5.62 -21.65
C ASP A 94 -3.29 -4.43 -22.62
N ILE A 95 -2.77 -3.31 -22.17
CA ILE A 95 -2.63 -2.08 -22.97
C ILE A 95 -1.18 -1.70 -23.29
N GLY A 96 -0.21 -2.57 -22.97
CA GLY A 96 1.22 -2.28 -23.17
C GLY A 96 1.78 -1.20 -22.25
N GLY A 97 1.15 -1.03 -21.07
CA GLY A 97 1.57 -0.03 -20.07
C GLY A 97 2.85 -0.41 -19.34
N SER A 98 3.42 0.56 -18.65
CA SER A 98 4.75 0.50 -18.05
C SER A 98 4.73 0.52 -16.52
N VAL A 99 5.72 -0.16 -15.90
CA VAL A 99 5.93 -0.16 -14.46
C VAL A 99 7.40 0.05 -14.12
N PHE A 100 7.67 0.86 -13.10
CA PHE A 100 8.98 0.98 -12.47
C PHE A 100 8.94 0.36 -11.08
N LEU A 101 9.94 -0.45 -10.71
CA LEU A 101 10.01 -1.17 -9.44
C LEU A 101 11.06 -0.53 -8.53
N LEU A 102 10.61 0.12 -7.45
CA LEU A 102 11.47 0.79 -6.49
C LEU A 102 11.38 0.13 -5.12
N GLY A 103 12.47 -0.42 -4.61
CA GLY A 103 12.52 -0.94 -3.24
C GLY A 103 13.08 -2.33 -3.11
N ALA A 104 12.85 -2.93 -1.95
CA ALA A 104 13.38 -4.22 -1.52
C ALA A 104 14.93 -4.24 -1.42
N LYS A 105 15.51 -5.42 -1.22
CA LYS A 105 16.98 -5.59 -1.18
C LYS A 105 17.56 -5.58 -2.59
N PRO A 106 18.86 -5.28 -2.74
CA PRO A 106 19.55 -5.40 -4.03
C PRO A 106 19.30 -6.77 -4.70
N GLY A 107 19.00 -6.77 -6.00
CA GLY A 107 18.69 -7.95 -6.80
C GLY A 107 17.23 -8.43 -6.73
N VAL A 108 16.43 -7.95 -5.76
CA VAL A 108 15.02 -8.38 -5.59
C VAL A 108 14.11 -7.72 -6.62
N ALA A 109 14.28 -6.42 -6.86
CA ALA A 109 13.47 -5.69 -7.84
C ALA A 109 13.70 -6.24 -9.27
N GLU A 110 14.94 -6.56 -9.62
CA GLU A 110 15.31 -7.18 -10.90
C GLU A 110 14.69 -8.57 -11.05
N LYS A 111 14.72 -9.36 -9.98
CA LYS A 111 14.11 -10.69 -9.99
C LYS A 111 12.58 -10.62 -10.10
N ALA A 112 11.95 -9.67 -9.41
CA ALA A 112 10.53 -9.38 -9.55
C ALA A 112 10.17 -8.97 -10.99
N ALA A 113 11.02 -8.13 -11.63
CA ALA A 113 10.86 -7.71 -13.02
C ALA A 113 10.87 -8.90 -13.99
N GLU A 114 11.83 -9.83 -13.84
CA GLU A 114 11.89 -11.05 -14.65
C GLU A 114 10.60 -11.88 -14.52
N ASN A 115 10.12 -12.08 -13.28
CA ASN A 115 8.92 -12.87 -13.02
C ASN A 115 7.65 -12.20 -13.53
N LEU A 116 7.55 -10.88 -13.37
CA LEU A 116 6.42 -10.10 -13.88
C LEU A 116 6.35 -10.12 -15.41
N LYS A 117 7.49 -9.93 -16.11
CA LYS A 117 7.55 -10.03 -17.58
C LYS A 117 7.15 -11.41 -18.10
N LYS A 118 7.51 -12.48 -17.38
CA LYS A 118 7.09 -13.85 -17.73
C LYS A 118 5.59 -14.07 -17.55
N LYS A 119 5.03 -13.53 -16.47
CA LYS A 119 3.61 -13.68 -16.12
C LYS A 119 2.70 -12.78 -16.96
N TYR A 120 3.17 -11.60 -17.30
CA TYR A 120 2.44 -10.53 -18.00
C TYR A 120 3.25 -10.05 -19.21
N PRO A 121 3.20 -10.77 -20.35
CA PRO A 121 4.06 -10.49 -21.51
C PRO A 121 3.88 -9.12 -22.17
N GLY A 122 2.70 -8.49 -22.01
CA GLY A 122 2.45 -7.14 -22.50
C GLY A 122 2.92 -6.03 -21.60
N LEU A 123 3.37 -6.36 -20.37
CA LEU A 123 3.85 -5.35 -19.41
C LEU A 123 5.25 -4.87 -19.74
N VAL A 124 5.44 -3.55 -19.78
CA VAL A 124 6.76 -2.93 -19.94
C VAL A 124 7.34 -2.65 -18.56
N VAL A 125 8.35 -3.40 -18.11
CA VAL A 125 9.13 -2.99 -16.94
C VAL A 125 10.21 -2.03 -17.41
N CYS A 126 9.99 -0.73 -17.19
CA CYS A 126 10.83 0.36 -17.70
C CYS A 126 12.02 0.70 -16.78
N GLY A 127 12.06 0.15 -15.55
CA GLY A 127 13.22 0.30 -14.67
C GLY A 127 13.05 -0.43 -13.34
N THR A 128 14.18 -0.61 -12.65
CA THR A 128 14.27 -1.19 -11.31
C THR A 128 15.27 -0.41 -10.49
N GLN A 129 15.01 -0.27 -9.18
CA GLN A 129 15.95 0.30 -8.22
C GLN A 129 15.70 -0.34 -6.85
N ASP A 130 16.74 -0.75 -6.17
CA ASP A 130 16.62 -1.25 -4.79
C ASP A 130 16.32 -0.12 -3.78
N GLY A 131 15.93 -0.51 -2.55
CA GLY A 131 15.51 0.44 -1.50
C GLY A 131 16.65 0.96 -0.59
N TYR A 132 17.92 0.65 -0.90
CA TYR A 132 19.09 0.94 -0.04
C TYR A 132 19.90 2.14 -0.53
N PHE A 133 19.22 3.15 -1.04
CA PHE A 133 19.82 4.41 -1.47
C PHE A 133 19.90 5.44 -0.33
N LYS A 134 20.89 6.33 -0.42
CA LYS A 134 21.07 7.47 0.50
C LYS A 134 20.55 8.77 -0.09
N ASP A 135 20.62 8.90 -1.41
CA ASP A 135 20.20 10.07 -2.17
C ASP A 135 19.06 9.69 -3.09
N SER A 136 18.00 10.48 -3.09
CA SER A 136 16.83 10.26 -3.96
C SER A 136 16.99 10.90 -5.34
N GLU A 137 17.91 11.87 -5.52
CA GLU A 137 18.04 12.61 -6.79
C GLU A 137 18.30 11.70 -7.99
N PRO A 138 19.30 10.81 -7.99
CA PRO A 138 19.54 9.95 -9.14
C PRO A 138 18.35 9.04 -9.47
N ILE A 139 17.57 8.69 -8.43
CA ILE A 139 16.41 7.82 -8.58
C ILE A 139 15.24 8.57 -9.21
N ILE A 140 15.00 9.81 -8.76
CA ILE A 140 13.99 10.71 -9.34
C ILE A 140 14.31 10.96 -10.81
N GLU A 141 15.58 11.25 -11.14
CA GLU A 141 16.02 11.42 -12.52
C GLU A 141 15.77 10.16 -13.37
N ALA A 142 16.10 8.99 -12.86
CA ALA A 142 15.88 7.72 -13.57
C ALA A 142 14.38 7.42 -13.78
N ILE A 143 13.54 7.67 -12.77
CA ILE A 143 12.09 7.51 -12.88
C ILE A 143 11.51 8.50 -13.90
N ASN A 144 11.91 9.77 -13.85
CA ASN A 144 11.44 10.80 -14.76
C ASN A 144 11.90 10.57 -16.21
N ALA A 145 13.09 9.98 -16.41
CA ALA A 145 13.54 9.55 -17.73
C ALA A 145 12.69 8.37 -18.28
N ALA A 146 12.25 7.47 -17.39
CA ALA A 146 11.44 6.31 -17.74
C ALA A 146 9.94 6.61 -17.87
N LYS A 147 9.42 7.66 -17.20
CA LYS A 147 8.00 8.10 -17.18
C LYS A 147 7.01 6.95 -17.01
N PRO A 148 7.09 6.17 -15.92
CA PRO A 148 6.25 5.00 -15.76
C PRO A 148 4.78 5.36 -15.56
N ASP A 149 3.88 4.53 -16.11
CA ASP A 149 2.47 4.60 -15.83
C ASP A 149 2.20 4.26 -14.34
N PHE A 150 2.94 3.27 -13.82
CA PHE A 150 2.82 2.85 -12.42
C PHE A 150 4.20 2.70 -11.77
N LEU A 151 4.43 3.40 -10.66
CA LEU A 151 5.62 3.27 -9.83
C LEU A 151 5.29 2.45 -8.57
N MET A 152 5.83 1.24 -8.48
CA MET A 152 5.72 0.41 -7.27
C MET A 152 6.75 0.84 -6.25
N VAL A 153 6.32 1.44 -5.12
CA VAL A 153 7.19 1.87 -4.03
C VAL A 153 7.15 0.87 -2.89
N CYS A 154 8.24 0.13 -2.71
CA CYS A 154 8.40 -0.98 -1.76
C CYS A 154 9.53 -0.72 -0.76
N LEU A 155 9.54 0.47 -0.15
CA LEU A 155 10.55 0.89 0.83
C LEU A 155 10.20 0.51 2.27
N GLY A 156 8.98 -0.01 2.47
CA GLY A 156 8.40 -0.29 3.78
C GLY A 156 7.87 0.96 4.47
N ALA A 157 6.84 0.75 5.34
CA ALA A 157 6.26 1.84 6.11
C ALA A 157 7.15 2.21 7.31
N PRO A 158 7.23 3.50 7.69
CA PRO A 158 6.58 4.67 7.07
C PRO A 158 7.38 5.30 5.92
N LYS A 159 8.58 4.75 5.58
CA LYS A 159 9.51 5.35 4.61
C LYS A 159 8.85 5.55 3.23
N GLN A 160 8.07 4.58 2.76
CA GLN A 160 7.43 4.65 1.44
C GLN A 160 6.36 5.74 1.37
N GLU A 161 5.52 5.90 2.40
CA GLU A 161 4.48 6.93 2.43
C GLU A 161 5.09 8.34 2.43
N LEU A 162 6.12 8.55 3.26
CA LEU A 162 6.85 9.81 3.33
C LEU A 162 7.57 10.11 2.02
N TRP A 163 8.27 9.11 1.45
CA TRP A 163 9.01 9.29 0.21
C TRP A 163 8.08 9.66 -0.97
N MET A 164 6.92 9.01 -1.09
CA MET A 164 5.93 9.35 -2.13
C MET A 164 5.40 10.77 -1.94
N TYR A 165 5.02 11.14 -0.72
CA TYR A 165 4.52 12.49 -0.41
C TYR A 165 5.55 13.57 -0.72
N ASP A 166 6.79 13.40 -0.26
CA ASP A 166 7.86 14.37 -0.40
C ASP A 166 8.28 14.57 -1.87
N ASN A 167 8.11 13.55 -2.72
CA ASN A 167 8.59 13.59 -4.10
C ASN A 167 7.48 13.64 -5.16
N ALA A 168 6.20 13.57 -4.79
CA ALA A 168 5.09 13.56 -5.75
C ALA A 168 5.14 14.72 -6.75
N SER A 169 5.43 15.94 -6.28
CA SER A 169 5.51 17.14 -7.13
C SER A 169 6.74 17.21 -8.05
N ARG A 170 7.69 16.28 -7.88
CA ARG A 170 8.98 16.23 -8.60
C ARG A 170 9.03 15.09 -9.60
N LEU A 171 8.10 14.16 -9.52
CA LEU A 171 8.05 12.96 -10.34
C LEU A 171 7.12 13.13 -11.54
N ASP A 172 7.45 12.48 -12.64
CA ASP A 172 6.65 12.40 -13.87
C ASP A 172 6.17 10.93 -14.01
N VAL A 173 5.12 10.60 -13.26
CA VAL A 173 4.55 9.24 -13.18
C VAL A 173 3.02 9.30 -13.21
N GLY A 174 2.36 8.23 -13.64
CA GLY A 174 0.91 8.13 -13.57
C GLY A 174 0.42 7.97 -12.14
N LEU A 175 0.76 6.86 -11.51
CA LEU A 175 0.38 6.52 -10.13
C LEU A 175 1.56 5.89 -9.39
N MET A 176 1.80 6.32 -8.17
CA MET A 176 2.69 5.63 -7.21
C MET A 176 1.86 4.76 -6.27
N GLY A 177 2.34 3.57 -5.95
CA GLY A 177 1.70 2.68 -4.96
C GLY A 177 2.64 2.28 -3.84
N GLY A 178 2.30 2.62 -2.57
CA GLY A 178 3.02 2.18 -1.38
C GLY A 178 2.66 0.72 -1.03
N LEU A 179 3.51 -0.23 -1.40
CA LEU A 179 3.18 -1.67 -1.48
C LEU A 179 4.04 -2.57 -0.57
N GLY A 180 4.87 -1.97 0.28
CA GLY A 180 5.65 -2.70 1.28
C GLY A 180 6.49 -3.85 0.70
N GLY A 181 6.31 -5.06 1.22
CA GLY A 181 7.05 -6.26 0.81
C GLY A 181 6.49 -6.96 -0.44
N SER A 182 5.78 -6.28 -1.32
CA SER A 182 5.19 -6.92 -2.52
C SER A 182 6.26 -7.36 -3.52
N LEU A 183 7.38 -6.63 -3.64
CA LEU A 183 8.49 -7.04 -4.51
C LEU A 183 9.12 -8.36 -4.06
N ASP A 184 9.25 -8.60 -2.75
CA ASP A 184 9.76 -9.88 -2.22
C ASP A 184 8.87 -11.05 -2.64
N VAL A 185 7.55 -10.83 -2.71
CA VAL A 185 6.59 -11.84 -3.18
C VAL A 185 6.68 -12.05 -4.68
N PHE A 186 6.73 -10.99 -5.48
CA PHE A 186 6.86 -11.10 -6.94
C PHE A 186 8.20 -11.71 -7.36
N ALA A 187 9.26 -11.44 -6.59
CA ALA A 187 10.57 -12.06 -6.80
C ALA A 187 10.61 -13.55 -6.39
N GLY A 188 9.61 -14.04 -5.63
CA GLY A 188 9.62 -15.39 -5.06
C GLY A 188 10.59 -15.57 -3.88
N VAL A 189 11.07 -14.46 -3.29
CA VAL A 189 11.91 -14.48 -2.07
C VAL A 189 11.08 -14.79 -0.83
N THR A 190 9.84 -14.33 -0.83
CA THR A 190 8.89 -14.58 0.26
C THR A 190 7.60 -15.16 -0.30
N ASP A 191 7.17 -16.30 0.22
CA ASP A 191 5.88 -16.86 -0.15
C ASP A 191 4.75 -16.09 0.52
N ARG A 192 3.69 -15.87 -0.22
CA ARG A 192 2.42 -15.45 0.37
C ARG A 192 1.86 -16.52 1.29
N ALA A 193 1.13 -16.11 2.32
CA ALA A 193 0.42 -17.07 3.17
C ALA A 193 -0.50 -17.98 2.33
N PRO A 194 -0.67 -19.25 2.69
CA PRO A 194 -1.59 -20.15 2.02
C PRO A 194 -3.01 -19.56 1.90
N LYS A 195 -3.75 -19.88 0.84
CA LYS A 195 -5.08 -19.30 0.55
C LYS A 195 -6.06 -19.39 1.73
N ILE A 196 -5.97 -20.42 2.55
CA ILE A 196 -6.81 -20.57 3.75
C ILE A 196 -6.54 -19.46 4.77
N TRP A 197 -5.27 -19.11 5.02
CA TRP A 197 -4.89 -18.03 5.93
C TRP A 197 -5.32 -16.66 5.39
N GLN A 198 -5.24 -16.48 4.06
CA GLN A 198 -5.70 -15.27 3.40
C GLN A 198 -7.22 -15.10 3.54
N ARG A 199 -8.01 -16.16 3.30
CA ARG A 199 -9.48 -16.17 3.44
C ARG A 199 -9.94 -15.91 4.88
N LEU A 200 -9.22 -16.45 5.86
CA LEU A 200 -9.51 -16.22 7.29
C LEU A 200 -9.03 -14.85 7.79
N GLY A 201 -8.31 -14.08 6.97
CA GLY A 201 -7.71 -12.81 7.39
C GLY A 201 -6.57 -12.96 8.38
N LEU A 202 -5.94 -14.16 8.43
CA LEU A 202 -4.83 -14.52 9.33
C LEU A 202 -3.46 -14.45 8.65
N GLU A 203 -3.34 -13.82 7.49
CA GLU A 203 -2.08 -13.64 6.76
C GLU A 203 -1.00 -12.99 7.63
N TRP A 204 -1.40 -12.01 8.45
CA TRP A 204 -0.53 -11.36 9.41
C TRP A 204 0.07 -12.34 10.45
N LEU A 205 -0.73 -13.30 10.95
CA LEU A 205 -0.28 -14.29 11.91
C LEU A 205 0.69 -15.30 11.26
N HIS A 206 0.40 -15.75 10.04
CA HIS A 206 1.31 -16.58 9.26
C HIS A 206 2.68 -15.91 9.07
N ARG A 207 2.69 -14.60 8.73
CA ARG A 207 3.93 -13.83 8.62
C ARG A 207 4.66 -13.73 9.96
N CYS A 208 3.97 -13.60 11.09
CA CYS A 208 4.60 -13.56 12.39
C CYS A 208 5.23 -14.90 12.81
N ILE A 209 4.62 -16.01 12.41
CA ILE A 209 5.20 -17.34 12.64
C ILE A 209 6.50 -17.51 11.86
N LYS A 210 6.55 -17.04 10.60
CA LYS A 210 7.77 -17.07 9.77
C LYS A 210 8.82 -16.05 10.20
N GLU A 211 8.37 -14.90 10.73
CA GLU A 211 9.19 -13.75 11.10
C GLU A 211 8.88 -13.29 12.53
N PRO A 212 9.43 -13.96 13.57
CA PRO A 212 9.03 -13.72 14.98
C PRO A 212 9.24 -12.30 15.47
N TRP A 213 10.20 -11.55 14.91
CA TRP A 213 10.41 -10.13 15.27
C TRP A 213 9.19 -9.25 14.98
N ARG A 214 8.27 -9.68 14.11
CA ARG A 214 7.01 -8.96 13.81
C ARG A 214 6.02 -8.99 14.98
N PHE A 215 6.16 -9.91 15.94
CA PHE A 215 5.29 -9.93 17.12
C PHE A 215 5.30 -8.61 17.89
N LYS A 216 6.46 -7.93 17.98
CA LYS A 216 6.56 -6.60 18.62
C LYS A 216 5.65 -5.56 17.96
N ARG A 217 5.48 -5.64 16.65
CA ARG A 217 4.63 -4.72 15.86
C ARG A 217 3.15 -5.01 16.08
N ILE A 218 2.79 -6.28 16.21
CA ILE A 218 1.41 -6.76 16.35
C ILE A 218 0.91 -6.66 17.79
N ALA A 219 1.79 -6.68 18.78
CA ALA A 219 1.43 -6.51 20.19
C ALA A 219 0.60 -5.24 20.46
N ARG A 220 0.66 -4.25 19.58
CA ARG A 220 -0.16 -3.02 19.65
C ARG A 220 -1.57 -3.16 19.03
N LEU A 221 -1.89 -4.26 18.33
CA LEU A 221 -3.23 -4.46 17.72
C LEU A 221 -4.39 -4.40 18.73
N PRO A 222 -4.30 -4.99 19.95
CA PRO A 222 -5.35 -4.83 20.95
C PRO A 222 -5.62 -3.34 21.26
N LEU A 223 -4.58 -2.51 21.37
CA LEU A 223 -4.72 -1.07 21.58
C LEU A 223 -5.47 -0.39 20.43
N PHE A 224 -5.22 -0.80 19.18
CA PHE A 224 -5.97 -0.30 18.03
C PHE A 224 -7.46 -0.61 18.14
N MET A 225 -7.80 -1.84 18.52
CA MET A 225 -9.20 -2.26 18.67
C MET A 225 -9.90 -1.56 19.85
N THR A 226 -9.24 -1.43 21.00
CA THR A 226 -9.79 -0.70 22.16
C THR A 226 -10.04 0.76 21.82
N LYS A 227 -9.14 1.40 21.08
CA LYS A 227 -9.30 2.77 20.61
C LYS A 227 -10.50 2.95 19.69
N ALA A 228 -10.77 1.96 18.82
CA ALA A 228 -11.96 1.96 17.98
C ALA A 228 -13.24 1.88 18.81
N VAL A 229 -13.28 1.02 19.85
CA VAL A 229 -14.41 0.91 20.78
C VAL A 229 -14.63 2.20 21.56
N GLU A 230 -13.58 2.75 22.18
CA GLU A 230 -13.66 4.03 22.92
C GLU A 230 -14.18 5.17 22.03
N THR A 231 -13.69 5.26 20.79
CA THR A 231 -14.12 6.29 19.84
C THR A 231 -15.60 6.12 19.47
N ARG A 232 -16.06 4.89 19.30
CA ARG A 232 -17.49 4.59 19.07
C ARG A 232 -18.35 5.04 20.24
N ILE A 233 -17.96 4.67 21.46
CA ILE A 233 -18.67 5.05 22.69
C ILE A 233 -18.77 6.58 22.79
N LYS A 234 -17.66 7.30 22.64
CA LYS A 234 -17.64 8.77 22.69
C LYS A 234 -18.56 9.41 21.65
N ARG A 235 -18.60 8.87 20.41
CA ARG A 235 -19.51 9.37 19.35
C ARG A 235 -20.98 9.17 19.72
N THR A 236 -21.33 8.03 20.31
CA THR A 236 -22.69 7.73 20.72
C THR A 236 -23.15 8.69 21.84
N PHE A 237 -22.31 8.91 22.86
CA PHE A 237 -22.66 9.83 23.96
C PHE A 237 -22.72 11.31 23.54
N ASN A 238 -21.84 11.75 22.62
CA ASN A 238 -21.85 13.13 22.12
C ASN A 238 -22.96 13.39 21.11
N GLY A 239 -23.42 12.37 20.38
CA GLY A 239 -24.55 12.46 19.46
C GLY A 239 -25.93 12.59 20.14
N HIS A 240 -26.04 12.26 21.44
CA HIS A 240 -27.28 12.44 22.23
C HIS A 240 -27.37 13.83 22.93
N LYS A 241 -26.34 14.68 22.78
CA LYS A 241 -26.28 16.02 23.35
C LYS A 241 -26.60 17.15 22.35
N ARG A 242 -27.08 16.80 21.18
CA ARG A 242 -27.62 17.74 20.17
C ARG A 242 -29.06 17.34 19.87
#